data_efa62d8d2abb0e9e2a26927dc1022f0e
#
_entry.id   efa62d8d2abb0e9e2a26927dc1022f0e
#
_cell.length_a   1.000
_cell.length_b   1.000
_cell.length_c   1.000
_cell.angle_alpha   90.00
_cell.angle_beta   90.00
_cell.angle_gamma   90.00
#
_symmetry.space_group_name_H-M   'P 1'
#
loop_
_entity.id
_entity.type
_entity.pdbx_description
1 polymer ?
#
loop_
_entity_poly.entity_id
_entity_poly.type
_entity_poly.pdbx_seq_one_letter_code
_entity_poly.pdbx_strand_id
1 'polypeptide(L)'
;MKALWLAGGMAAEFAAGANPEDEILECPLASARLRMGVAAREWKRRGNENVFWDPGGTGGGAQIDWHALDICIAAKYFFDFPLDPWLEACRAAKRGRARLIIDICDYPFEKPPPVQAFYAEALGICDAVTVNSERMAELMGPHTDRRPSVIEDAVLGAMTDAAFAPAKRVELLWFGHPTNLRYLHAARDDLAQFSARRPCRLTVVTQDSAEVRGWIEAINGRLMPALEARFVPWSLQSTRAALEGCDVVLIPSDPSDPLKAGASANRIAEALNAGRFPVASPLRSYLPFAEAAWIGTAIADGIEWALTNPDEVLSRIRRGQVLVAERLAGDRIGGQWVDLLHGLANGN
;
A
#
# COMPACT_ATOMS: atom_id res chain seq x y z
N MET A 1 -27.41 -6.32 -1.15
CA MET A 1 -26.54 -7.31 -1.82
C MET A 1 -25.52 -7.85 -0.83
N LYS A 2 -24.94 -9.03 -1.11
CA LYS A 2 -24.03 -9.73 -0.21
C LYS A 2 -22.69 -10.02 -0.89
N ALA A 3 -21.60 -9.48 -0.32
CA ALA A 3 -20.23 -9.65 -0.82
C ALA A 3 -19.43 -10.59 0.08
N LEU A 4 -18.74 -11.56 -0.52
CA LEU A 4 -17.74 -12.41 0.13
C LEU A 4 -16.36 -11.87 -0.17
N TRP A 5 -15.57 -11.61 0.88
CA TRP A 5 -14.17 -11.23 0.80
C TRP A 5 -13.29 -12.43 1.19
N LEU A 6 -12.53 -12.94 0.24
CA LEU A 6 -11.51 -13.95 0.52
C LEU A 6 -10.30 -13.24 1.13
N ALA A 7 -10.07 -13.44 2.41
CA ALA A 7 -9.08 -12.74 3.22
C ALA A 7 -8.26 -13.75 4.03
N GLY A 8 -7.14 -14.18 3.50
CA GLY A 8 -6.30 -15.20 4.15
C GLY A 8 -5.67 -14.71 5.46
N GLY A 9 -5.56 -15.62 6.41
CA GLY A 9 -4.84 -15.45 7.69
C GLY A 9 -5.50 -14.53 8.71
N MET A 10 -6.43 -13.68 8.31
CA MET A 10 -7.01 -12.63 9.14
C MET A 10 -8.55 -12.68 9.19
N ALA A 11 -9.18 -13.46 8.31
CA ALA A 11 -10.64 -13.50 8.23
C ALA A 11 -11.31 -13.99 9.53
N ALA A 12 -10.64 -14.88 10.28
CA ALA A 12 -11.17 -15.38 11.54
C ALA A 12 -11.17 -14.29 12.63
N GLU A 13 -10.17 -13.42 12.64
CA GLU A 13 -10.08 -12.28 13.57
C GLU A 13 -11.18 -11.26 13.26
N PHE A 14 -11.37 -10.94 11.97
CA PHE A 14 -12.40 -9.98 11.54
C PHE A 14 -13.82 -10.53 11.72
N ALA A 15 -14.05 -11.81 11.44
CA ALA A 15 -15.38 -12.41 11.57
C ALA A 15 -15.85 -12.52 13.04
N ALA A 16 -14.93 -12.50 14.00
CA ALA A 16 -15.24 -12.57 15.43
C ALA A 16 -15.51 -11.19 16.07
N GLY A 17 -15.16 -10.11 15.39
CA GLY A 17 -15.30 -8.75 15.89
C GLY A 17 -16.73 -8.21 15.80
N ALA A 18 -17.05 -7.23 16.64
CA ALA A 18 -18.35 -6.55 16.62
C ALA A 18 -18.57 -5.67 15.38
N ASN A 19 -17.46 -5.14 14.82
CA ASN A 19 -17.43 -4.28 13.63
C ASN A 19 -16.26 -4.67 12.73
N PRO A 20 -16.35 -5.78 12.00
CA PRO A 20 -15.24 -6.29 11.20
C PRO A 20 -14.72 -5.27 10.15
N GLU A 21 -15.58 -4.44 9.61
CA GLU A 21 -15.22 -3.43 8.63
C GLU A 21 -14.29 -2.34 9.23
N ASP A 22 -14.49 -1.96 10.48
CA ASP A 22 -13.64 -0.97 11.16
C ASP A 22 -12.34 -1.62 11.65
N GLU A 23 -12.39 -2.86 12.13
CA GLU A 23 -11.20 -3.61 12.56
C GLU A 23 -10.20 -3.84 11.41
N ILE A 24 -10.70 -4.10 10.19
CA ILE A 24 -9.85 -4.23 8.99
C ILE A 24 -9.07 -2.94 8.70
N LEU A 25 -9.62 -1.77 9.01
CA LEU A 25 -8.92 -0.49 8.80
C LEU A 25 -7.73 -0.29 9.75
N GLU A 26 -7.67 -1.01 10.84
CA GLU A 26 -6.52 -1.04 11.75
C GLU A 26 -5.55 -2.20 11.47
N CYS A 27 -5.84 -3.02 10.45
CA CYS A 27 -5.04 -4.16 10.07
C CYS A 27 -3.60 -3.77 9.68
N PRO A 28 -2.59 -4.52 10.15
CA PRO A 28 -1.20 -4.30 9.74
C PRO A 28 -0.97 -4.43 8.23
N LEU A 29 -1.74 -5.29 7.56
CA LEU A 29 -1.61 -5.53 6.12
C LEU A 29 -2.22 -4.39 5.30
N ALA A 30 -1.39 -3.64 4.58
CA ALA A 30 -1.82 -2.47 3.82
C ALA A 30 -2.90 -2.79 2.78
N SER A 31 -2.80 -3.92 2.06
CA SER A 31 -3.81 -4.33 1.08
C SER A 31 -5.17 -4.63 1.72
N ALA A 32 -5.19 -5.21 2.93
CA ALA A 32 -6.44 -5.36 3.66
C ALA A 32 -6.99 -4.00 4.10
N ARG A 33 -6.16 -3.16 4.70
CA ARG A 33 -6.57 -1.86 5.25
C ARG A 33 -7.02 -0.87 4.17
N LEU A 34 -6.17 -0.65 3.15
CA LEU A 34 -6.33 0.45 2.18
C LEU A 34 -7.25 0.10 1.01
N ARG A 35 -7.56 -1.18 0.82
CA ARG A 35 -8.41 -1.69 -0.26
C ARG A 35 -9.64 -2.39 0.28
N MET A 36 -9.50 -3.59 0.83
CA MET A 36 -10.62 -4.40 1.32
C MET A 36 -11.43 -3.69 2.42
N GLY A 37 -10.78 -3.16 3.46
CA GLY A 37 -11.46 -2.49 4.57
C GLY A 37 -12.21 -1.24 4.14
N VAL A 38 -11.60 -0.42 3.28
CA VAL A 38 -12.23 0.79 2.74
C VAL A 38 -13.46 0.43 1.89
N ALA A 39 -13.33 -0.58 1.02
CA ALA A 39 -14.42 -1.05 0.20
C ALA A 39 -15.56 -1.68 1.02
N ALA A 40 -15.23 -2.58 1.96
CA ALA A 40 -16.20 -3.27 2.79
C ALA A 40 -16.96 -2.31 3.72
N ARG A 41 -16.27 -1.33 4.31
CA ARG A 41 -16.91 -0.30 5.13
C ARG A 41 -17.93 0.52 4.33
N GLU A 42 -17.55 0.99 3.14
CA GLU A 42 -18.46 1.77 2.30
C GLU A 42 -19.61 0.89 1.76
N TRP A 43 -19.35 -0.37 1.44
CA TRP A 43 -20.36 -1.36 1.05
C TRP A 43 -21.42 -1.53 2.14
N LYS A 44 -21.00 -1.70 3.39
CA LYS A 44 -21.86 -1.77 4.58
C LYS A 44 -22.66 -0.49 4.79
N ARG A 45 -21.99 0.67 4.68
CA ARG A 45 -22.62 1.99 4.84
C ARG A 45 -23.77 2.22 3.85
N ARG A 46 -23.68 1.62 2.66
CA ARG A 46 -24.76 1.66 1.64
C ARG A 46 -25.82 0.57 1.82
N GLY A 47 -25.86 -0.09 2.98
CA GLY A 47 -26.91 -1.05 3.34
C GLY A 47 -26.71 -2.45 2.78
N ASN A 48 -25.49 -2.81 2.39
CA ASN A 48 -25.15 -4.14 1.90
C ASN A 48 -24.49 -5.00 2.99
N GLU A 49 -24.33 -6.28 2.76
CA GLU A 49 -23.75 -7.26 3.69
C GLU A 49 -22.35 -7.67 3.27
N ASN A 50 -21.45 -7.81 4.26
CA ASN A 50 -20.13 -8.39 4.08
C ASN A 50 -20.02 -9.74 4.76
N VAL A 51 -19.29 -10.65 4.13
CA VAL A 51 -18.79 -11.90 4.71
C VAL A 51 -17.28 -11.93 4.50
N PHE A 52 -16.52 -12.17 5.55
CA PHE A 52 -15.07 -12.36 5.46
C PHE A 52 -14.75 -13.84 5.69
N TRP A 53 -13.94 -14.42 4.84
CA TRP A 53 -13.62 -15.84 4.91
C TRP A 53 -12.19 -16.14 4.46
N ASP A 54 -11.53 -17.03 5.21
CA ASP A 54 -10.22 -17.58 4.85
C ASP A 54 -10.39 -19.01 4.33
N PRO A 55 -10.21 -19.25 3.03
CA PRO A 55 -10.33 -20.60 2.45
C PRO A 55 -9.32 -21.62 3.00
N GLY A 56 -8.18 -21.14 3.54
CA GLY A 56 -7.12 -21.98 4.11
C GLY A 56 -7.14 -22.06 5.63
N GLY A 57 -8.02 -21.31 6.29
CA GLY A 57 -8.06 -21.21 7.73
C GLY A 57 -8.56 -22.48 8.43
N THR A 58 -7.95 -22.81 9.56
CA THR A 58 -8.35 -23.91 10.44
C THR A 58 -9.54 -23.56 11.35
N GLY A 59 -9.97 -22.31 11.36
CA GLY A 59 -11.13 -21.84 12.12
C GLY A 59 -12.41 -22.37 11.51
N GLY A 60 -13.13 -23.25 12.22
CA GLY A 60 -14.29 -24.01 11.80
C GLY A 60 -15.20 -23.27 10.83
N GLY A 61 -15.22 -23.73 9.59
CA GLY A 61 -15.78 -23.01 8.48
C GLY A 61 -17.24 -22.66 8.71
N ALA A 62 -17.53 -21.38 8.77
CA ALA A 62 -18.88 -20.95 8.44
C ALA A 62 -19.20 -21.57 7.07
N GLN A 63 -20.23 -22.39 7.02
CA GLN A 63 -20.66 -22.99 5.78
C GLN A 63 -21.12 -21.86 4.86
N ILE A 64 -20.31 -21.53 3.83
CA ILE A 64 -20.66 -20.46 2.89
C ILE A 64 -21.84 -20.92 2.04
N ASP A 65 -22.93 -20.18 2.10
CA ASP A 65 -24.01 -20.33 1.15
C ASP A 65 -23.66 -19.58 -0.15
N TRP A 66 -23.04 -20.30 -1.07
CA TRP A 66 -22.56 -19.78 -2.36
C TRP A 66 -23.68 -19.22 -3.25
N HIS A 67 -24.94 -19.68 -3.05
CA HIS A 67 -26.09 -19.22 -3.83
C HIS A 67 -26.68 -17.92 -3.28
N ALA A 68 -26.38 -17.58 -2.03
CA ALA A 68 -26.81 -16.32 -1.42
C ALA A 68 -25.83 -15.15 -1.67
N LEU A 69 -24.73 -15.40 -2.39
CA LEU A 69 -23.72 -14.36 -2.69
C LEU A 69 -24.01 -13.69 -4.04
N ASP A 70 -23.93 -12.37 -4.05
CA ASP A 70 -23.95 -11.57 -5.29
C ASP A 70 -22.53 -11.41 -5.87
N ILE A 71 -21.54 -11.26 -4.98
CA ILE A 71 -20.15 -10.93 -5.33
C ILE A 71 -19.19 -11.75 -4.47
N CYS A 72 -18.08 -12.18 -5.08
CA CYS A 72 -16.91 -12.71 -4.41
C CYS A 72 -15.67 -11.94 -4.83
N ILE A 73 -14.92 -11.41 -3.88
CA ILE A 73 -13.67 -10.69 -4.11
C ILE A 73 -12.51 -11.53 -3.55
N ALA A 74 -11.65 -12.02 -4.45
CA ALA A 74 -10.37 -12.58 -4.03
C ALA A 74 -9.38 -11.42 -3.89
N ALA A 75 -9.17 -11.02 -2.64
CA ALA A 75 -8.14 -10.06 -2.28
C ALA A 75 -6.74 -10.68 -2.43
N LYS A 76 -5.72 -10.07 -1.92
CA LYS A 76 -4.34 -10.50 -2.11
C LYS A 76 -4.10 -11.96 -1.67
N TYR A 77 -3.64 -12.80 -2.60
CA TYR A 77 -3.16 -14.16 -2.32
C TYR A 77 -1.66 -14.16 -1.99
N PHE A 78 -1.24 -14.92 -0.98
CA PHE A 78 0.15 -15.07 -0.55
C PHE A 78 0.67 -16.50 -0.80
N PHE A 79 1.99 -16.64 -0.95
CA PHE A 79 2.64 -17.90 -1.30
C PHE A 79 2.50 -19.01 -0.25
N ASP A 80 2.24 -18.64 1.00
CA ASP A 80 2.03 -19.55 2.14
C ASP A 80 0.56 -19.97 2.32
N PHE A 81 -0.36 -19.43 1.49
CA PHE A 81 -1.73 -19.88 1.49
C PHE A 81 -1.90 -21.18 0.70
N PRO A 82 -2.82 -22.07 1.10
CA PRO A 82 -3.08 -23.29 0.35
C PRO A 82 -3.77 -22.96 -0.97
N LEU A 83 -3.14 -23.35 -2.08
CA LEU A 83 -3.59 -23.00 -3.44
C LEU A 83 -4.98 -23.58 -3.76
N ASP A 84 -5.17 -24.88 -3.52
CA ASP A 84 -6.42 -25.59 -3.91
C ASP A 84 -7.67 -25.03 -3.20
N PRO A 85 -7.69 -24.80 -1.88
CA PRO A 85 -8.83 -24.17 -1.22
C PRO A 85 -9.19 -22.78 -1.77
N TRP A 86 -8.19 -21.97 -2.11
CA TRP A 86 -8.42 -20.64 -2.67
C TRP A 86 -9.00 -20.69 -4.07
N LEU A 87 -8.47 -21.57 -4.94
CA LEU A 87 -9.02 -21.77 -6.28
C LEU A 87 -10.41 -22.40 -6.23
N GLU A 88 -10.64 -23.34 -5.31
CA GLU A 88 -11.96 -23.93 -5.13
C GLU A 88 -13.00 -22.92 -4.65
N ALA A 89 -12.61 -22.00 -3.77
CA ALA A 89 -13.46 -20.87 -3.37
C ALA A 89 -13.88 -20.01 -4.57
N CYS A 90 -12.92 -19.66 -5.44
CA CYS A 90 -13.20 -18.90 -6.66
C CYS A 90 -14.16 -19.69 -7.59
N ARG A 91 -13.92 -20.99 -7.78
CA ARG A 91 -14.80 -21.85 -8.60
C ARG A 91 -16.19 -22.03 -8.00
N ALA A 92 -16.27 -22.17 -6.65
CA ALA A 92 -17.55 -22.29 -5.95
C ALA A 92 -18.39 -21.01 -6.06
N ALA A 93 -17.77 -19.83 -5.95
CA ALA A 93 -18.43 -18.56 -6.19
C ALA A 93 -19.05 -18.51 -7.60
N LYS A 94 -18.32 -18.95 -8.62
CA LYS A 94 -18.82 -19.00 -10.00
C LYS A 94 -19.96 -20.00 -10.17
N ARG A 95 -19.90 -21.19 -9.54
CA ARG A 95 -21.02 -22.15 -9.56
C ARG A 95 -22.25 -21.60 -8.85
N GLY A 96 -22.07 -20.84 -7.76
CA GLY A 96 -23.12 -20.13 -7.05
C GLY A 96 -23.68 -18.92 -7.80
N ARG A 97 -23.10 -18.55 -8.95
CA ARG A 97 -23.44 -17.41 -9.81
C ARG A 97 -23.04 -16.05 -9.23
N ALA A 98 -22.21 -15.98 -8.18
CA ALA A 98 -21.62 -14.75 -7.73
C ALA A 98 -20.66 -14.19 -8.78
N ARG A 99 -20.56 -12.88 -8.90
CA ARG A 99 -19.54 -12.20 -9.70
C ARG A 99 -18.20 -12.31 -9.00
N LEU A 100 -17.21 -12.89 -9.67
CA LEU A 100 -15.87 -13.07 -9.14
C LEU A 100 -14.95 -11.92 -9.57
N ILE A 101 -14.36 -11.23 -8.60
CA ILE A 101 -13.39 -10.16 -8.81
C ILE A 101 -12.04 -10.60 -8.26
N ILE A 102 -10.98 -10.38 -9.03
CA ILE A 102 -9.60 -10.59 -8.60
C ILE A 102 -8.96 -9.22 -8.37
N ASP A 103 -8.57 -8.95 -7.11
CA ASP A 103 -7.91 -7.69 -6.74
C ASP A 103 -6.38 -7.86 -6.69
N ILE A 104 -5.66 -7.05 -7.48
CA ILE A 104 -4.21 -7.16 -7.68
C ILE A 104 -3.52 -5.85 -7.29
N CYS A 105 -2.83 -5.88 -6.16
CA CYS A 105 -2.07 -4.73 -5.65
C CYS A 105 -0.54 -4.88 -5.75
N ASP A 106 -0.03 -6.07 -6.09
CA ASP A 106 1.37 -6.36 -6.40
C ASP A 106 1.44 -7.21 -7.66
N TYR A 107 2.43 -6.99 -8.52
CA TYR A 107 2.60 -7.77 -9.75
C TYR A 107 2.87 -9.25 -9.41
N PRO A 108 1.97 -10.18 -9.79
CA PRO A 108 2.02 -11.55 -9.30
C PRO A 108 3.00 -12.45 -10.06
N PHE A 109 3.33 -12.12 -11.31
CA PHE A 109 4.10 -13.01 -12.19
C PHE A 109 5.61 -12.96 -11.99
N GLU A 110 6.09 -12.08 -11.09
CA GLU A 110 7.46 -12.08 -10.53
C GLU A 110 7.52 -12.64 -9.10
N LYS A 111 6.42 -13.22 -8.61
CA LYS A 111 6.32 -13.83 -7.28
C LYS A 111 6.62 -15.34 -7.35
N PRO A 112 6.74 -16.04 -6.19
CA PRO A 112 6.91 -17.49 -6.16
C PRO A 112 5.83 -18.26 -6.95
N PRO A 113 6.14 -19.46 -7.49
CA PRO A 113 5.25 -20.23 -8.35
C PRO A 113 3.82 -20.42 -7.85
N PRO A 114 3.54 -20.66 -6.54
CA PRO A 114 2.16 -20.79 -6.07
C PRO A 114 1.32 -19.52 -6.30
N VAL A 115 1.94 -18.34 -6.18
CA VAL A 115 1.25 -17.05 -6.43
C VAL A 115 0.95 -16.89 -7.92
N GLN A 116 1.93 -17.20 -8.77
CA GLN A 116 1.74 -17.16 -10.22
C GLN A 116 0.61 -18.11 -10.65
N ALA A 117 0.60 -19.35 -10.13
CA ALA A 117 -0.41 -20.36 -10.46
C ALA A 117 -1.81 -19.89 -10.02
N PHE A 118 -1.96 -19.36 -8.82
CA PHE A 118 -3.24 -18.84 -8.36
C PHE A 118 -3.78 -17.76 -9.30
N TYR A 119 -2.98 -16.74 -9.62
CA TYR A 119 -3.45 -15.64 -10.45
C TYR A 119 -3.69 -16.07 -11.89
N ALA A 120 -2.87 -16.97 -12.46
CA ALA A 120 -3.09 -17.50 -13.81
C ALA A 120 -4.45 -18.21 -13.93
N GLU A 121 -4.81 -19.06 -12.97
CA GLU A 121 -6.09 -19.76 -12.98
C GLU A 121 -7.27 -18.84 -12.63
N ALA A 122 -7.13 -18.03 -11.59
CA ALA A 122 -8.21 -17.16 -11.13
C ALA A 122 -8.59 -16.09 -12.17
N LEU A 123 -7.61 -15.56 -12.91
CA LEU A 123 -7.85 -14.62 -14.03
C LEU A 123 -8.62 -15.27 -15.19
N GLY A 124 -8.43 -16.57 -15.42
CA GLY A 124 -9.15 -17.30 -16.47
C GLY A 124 -10.65 -17.46 -16.20
N ILE A 125 -11.08 -17.37 -14.94
CA ILE A 125 -12.48 -17.59 -14.54
C ILE A 125 -13.19 -16.37 -13.97
N CYS A 126 -12.48 -15.27 -13.69
CA CYS A 126 -13.06 -14.08 -13.08
C CYS A 126 -14.00 -13.31 -14.03
N ASP A 127 -14.88 -12.50 -13.45
CA ASP A 127 -15.74 -11.56 -14.18
C ASP A 127 -15.08 -10.18 -14.33
N ALA A 128 -14.26 -9.79 -13.35
CA ALA A 128 -13.55 -8.51 -13.36
C ALA A 128 -12.19 -8.61 -12.65
N VAL A 129 -11.31 -7.68 -13.01
CA VAL A 129 -9.99 -7.50 -12.39
C VAL A 129 -9.90 -6.06 -11.88
N THR A 130 -9.46 -5.89 -10.64
CA THR A 130 -9.12 -4.57 -10.07
C THR A 130 -7.63 -4.48 -9.80
N VAL A 131 -7.09 -3.29 -10.01
CA VAL A 131 -5.66 -2.98 -9.81
C VAL A 131 -5.49 -1.64 -9.12
N ASN A 132 -4.33 -1.41 -8.52
CA ASN A 132 -4.04 -0.20 -7.74
C ASN A 132 -3.37 0.94 -8.53
N SER A 133 -3.09 0.77 -9.81
CA SER A 133 -2.47 1.82 -10.65
C SER A 133 -2.65 1.52 -12.13
N GLU A 134 -2.58 2.57 -12.96
CA GLU A 134 -2.57 2.44 -14.43
C GLU A 134 -1.42 1.55 -14.90
N ARG A 135 -0.25 1.66 -14.25
CA ARG A 135 0.88 0.82 -14.60
C ARG A 135 0.61 -0.65 -14.30
N MET A 136 -0.07 -0.94 -13.20
CA MET A 136 -0.48 -2.32 -12.91
C MET A 136 -1.49 -2.83 -13.94
N ALA A 137 -2.42 -1.98 -14.40
CA ALA A 137 -3.36 -2.34 -15.46
C ALA A 137 -2.62 -2.71 -16.76
N GLU A 138 -1.62 -1.93 -17.17
CA GLU A 138 -0.77 -2.25 -18.33
C GLU A 138 -0.02 -3.58 -18.16
N LEU A 139 0.57 -3.82 -16.99
CA LEU A 139 1.30 -5.05 -16.68
C LEU A 139 0.38 -6.28 -16.70
N MET A 140 -0.87 -6.12 -16.28
CA MET A 140 -1.85 -7.20 -16.26
C MET A 140 -2.49 -7.48 -17.62
N GLY A 141 -2.47 -6.51 -18.55
CA GLY A 141 -3.08 -6.65 -19.88
C GLY A 141 -2.73 -7.95 -20.63
N PRO A 142 -1.46 -8.38 -20.67
CA PRO A 142 -1.08 -9.65 -21.34
C PRO A 142 -1.59 -10.92 -20.63
N HIS A 143 -2.10 -10.84 -19.41
CA HIS A 143 -2.46 -11.99 -18.58
C HIS A 143 -3.97 -12.17 -18.41
N THR A 144 -4.78 -11.27 -18.99
CA THR A 144 -6.25 -11.34 -18.88
C THR A 144 -6.93 -10.70 -20.08
N ASP A 145 -8.04 -11.29 -20.54
CA ASP A 145 -8.91 -10.71 -21.56
C ASP A 145 -9.86 -9.64 -20.99
N ARG A 146 -9.82 -9.43 -19.66
CA ARG A 146 -10.62 -8.42 -18.98
C ARG A 146 -9.83 -7.12 -18.91
N ARG A 147 -10.47 -5.99 -19.24
CA ARG A 147 -9.86 -4.68 -18.99
C ARG A 147 -9.80 -4.44 -17.47
N PRO A 148 -8.61 -4.33 -16.86
CA PRO A 148 -8.52 -4.08 -15.44
C PRO A 148 -9.11 -2.71 -15.07
N SER A 149 -9.92 -2.67 -14.02
CA SER A 149 -10.42 -1.42 -13.43
C SER A 149 -9.40 -0.89 -12.43
N VAL A 150 -8.97 0.36 -12.62
CA VAL A 150 -8.02 0.99 -11.70
C VAL A 150 -8.79 1.61 -10.54
N ILE A 151 -8.53 1.12 -9.33
CA ILE A 151 -8.97 1.71 -8.06
C ILE A 151 -7.72 1.86 -7.21
N GLU A 152 -7.28 3.09 -7.00
CA GLU A 152 -6.07 3.39 -6.24
C GLU A 152 -6.22 3.00 -4.76
N ASP A 153 -5.10 2.91 -4.05
CA ASP A 153 -5.12 2.64 -2.61
C ASP A 153 -5.54 3.90 -1.86
N ALA A 154 -6.40 3.73 -0.86
CA ALA A 154 -6.88 4.85 -0.07
C ALA A 154 -5.81 5.39 0.89
N VAL A 155 -5.89 6.67 1.19
CA VAL A 155 -5.19 7.28 2.33
C VAL A 155 -6.14 7.37 3.50
N LEU A 156 -5.71 6.87 4.66
CA LEU A 156 -6.49 6.84 5.89
C LEU A 156 -5.91 7.81 6.94
N GLY A 157 -6.78 8.25 7.83
CA GLY A 157 -6.45 9.19 8.89
C GLY A 157 -6.68 10.65 8.50
N ALA A 158 -6.71 11.50 9.51
CA ALA A 158 -6.89 12.93 9.33
C ALA A 158 -5.67 13.55 8.64
N MET A 159 -5.91 14.47 7.75
CA MET A 159 -4.86 15.31 7.17
C MET A 159 -4.31 16.24 8.25
N THR A 160 -2.99 16.40 8.29
CA THR A 160 -2.31 17.33 9.20
C THR A 160 -1.77 18.53 8.44
N ASP A 161 -1.59 19.66 9.11
CA ASP A 161 -1.09 20.88 8.50
C ASP A 161 0.27 20.68 7.83
N ALA A 162 0.46 21.30 6.67
CA ALA A 162 1.74 21.32 5.97
C ALA A 162 2.81 22.00 6.85
N ALA A 163 3.88 21.28 7.14
CA ALA A 163 4.96 21.77 7.96
C ALA A 163 6.31 21.42 7.37
N PHE A 164 7.18 22.43 7.30
CA PHE A 164 8.59 22.31 6.90
C PHE A 164 9.39 23.44 7.56
N ALA A 165 10.06 23.10 8.65
CA ALA A 165 10.88 24.04 9.40
C ALA A 165 12.12 23.33 9.97
N PRO A 166 13.01 22.83 9.10
CA PRO A 166 14.16 22.04 9.52
C PRO A 166 15.07 22.88 10.44
N ALA A 167 15.44 22.28 11.56
CA ALA A 167 16.39 22.86 12.51
C ALA A 167 17.85 22.71 12.01
N LYS A 168 18.83 22.93 12.88
CA LYS A 168 20.26 22.69 12.55
C LYS A 168 20.51 21.23 12.14
N ARG A 169 19.78 20.29 12.71
CA ARG A 169 19.76 18.87 12.32
C ARG A 169 18.48 18.57 11.56
N VAL A 170 18.63 17.93 10.40
CA VAL A 170 17.50 17.53 9.54
C VAL A 170 16.95 16.18 10.00
N GLU A 171 15.65 16.09 10.23
CA GLU A 171 14.97 14.86 10.62
C GLU A 171 14.42 14.15 9.37
N LEU A 172 15.08 13.07 8.99
CA LEU A 172 14.72 12.21 7.85
C LEU A 172 13.92 11.02 8.32
N LEU A 173 12.93 10.61 7.55
CA LEU A 173 12.13 9.41 7.80
C LEU A 173 12.17 8.49 6.59
N TRP A 174 12.41 7.21 6.84
CA TRP A 174 12.07 6.13 5.93
C TRP A 174 11.11 5.17 6.64
N PHE A 175 10.02 4.77 5.96
CA PHE A 175 9.11 3.74 6.46
C PHE A 175 8.70 2.78 5.35
N GLY A 176 8.48 1.53 5.68
CA GLY A 176 8.08 0.52 4.71
C GLY A 176 8.34 -0.91 5.15
N HIS A 177 7.98 -1.85 4.27
CA HIS A 177 8.24 -3.26 4.49
C HIS A 177 9.74 -3.54 4.45
N PRO A 178 10.29 -4.49 5.26
CA PRO A 178 11.73 -4.79 5.33
C PRO A 178 12.36 -5.09 3.97
N THR A 179 11.65 -5.77 3.08
CA THR A 179 12.15 -6.06 1.71
C THR A 179 12.50 -4.83 0.89
N ASN A 180 11.97 -3.65 1.26
CA ASN A 180 12.28 -2.37 0.62
C ASN A 180 13.54 -1.69 1.21
N LEU A 181 14.10 -2.21 2.30
CA LEU A 181 15.29 -1.66 2.91
C LEU A 181 16.48 -1.65 1.92
N ARG A 182 16.53 -2.61 1.00
CA ARG A 182 17.53 -2.67 -0.08
C ARG A 182 17.65 -1.39 -0.90
N TYR A 183 16.55 -0.65 -1.11
CA TYR A 183 16.57 0.61 -1.85
C TYR A 183 17.14 1.76 -1.00
N LEU A 184 16.88 1.72 0.31
CA LEU A 184 17.53 2.64 1.24
C LEU A 184 19.04 2.35 1.34
N HIS A 185 19.43 1.08 1.31
CA HIS A 185 20.84 0.66 1.21
C HIS A 185 21.49 1.17 -0.08
N ALA A 186 20.80 1.11 -1.21
CA ALA A 186 21.28 1.62 -2.48
C ALA A 186 21.52 3.16 -2.44
N ALA A 187 20.73 3.89 -1.66
CA ALA A 187 20.86 5.33 -1.49
C ALA A 187 21.89 5.74 -0.40
N ARG A 188 22.63 4.79 0.18
CA ARG A 188 23.54 5.04 1.32
C ARG A 188 24.66 6.04 1.01
N ASP A 189 25.24 5.97 -0.19
CA ASP A 189 26.35 6.84 -0.59
C ASP A 189 25.86 8.29 -0.77
N ASP A 190 24.67 8.49 -1.31
CA ASP A 190 23.99 9.78 -1.38
C ASP A 190 23.76 10.35 0.03
N LEU A 191 23.23 9.54 0.94
CA LEU A 191 22.97 9.93 2.33
C LEU A 191 24.26 10.23 3.09
N ALA A 192 25.35 9.48 2.84
CA ALA A 192 26.65 9.72 3.42
C ALA A 192 27.22 11.06 2.96
N GLN A 193 27.15 11.38 1.66
CA GLN A 193 27.58 12.67 1.13
C GLN A 193 26.77 13.84 1.69
N PHE A 194 25.44 13.68 1.81
CA PHE A 194 24.59 14.69 2.42
C PHE A 194 24.96 14.91 3.89
N SER A 195 25.04 13.81 4.69
CA SER A 195 25.30 13.89 6.12
C SER A 195 26.68 14.48 6.46
N ALA A 196 27.67 14.32 5.59
CA ALA A 196 28.98 14.93 5.75
C ALA A 196 28.94 16.49 5.72
N ARG A 197 27.92 17.06 5.07
CA ARG A 197 27.73 18.52 4.97
C ARG A 197 26.72 19.06 5.97
N ARG A 198 25.75 18.24 6.39
CA ARG A 198 24.67 18.67 7.30
C ARG A 198 24.35 17.59 8.32
N PRO A 199 24.33 17.90 9.63
CA PRO A 199 23.88 16.95 10.64
C PRO A 199 22.45 16.49 10.34
N CYS A 200 22.23 15.19 10.33
CA CYS A 200 20.90 14.62 10.13
C CYS A 200 20.65 13.39 10.99
N ARG A 201 19.39 13.10 11.23
CA ARG A 201 18.94 11.85 11.84
C ARG A 201 18.02 11.14 10.86
N LEU A 202 18.22 9.83 10.68
CA LEU A 202 17.35 8.97 9.90
C LEU A 202 16.55 8.07 10.84
N THR A 203 15.26 8.29 10.92
CA THR A 203 14.34 7.34 11.57
C THR A 203 13.90 6.29 10.55
N VAL A 204 14.08 5.02 10.89
CA VAL A 204 13.69 3.87 10.06
C VAL A 204 12.54 3.14 10.76
N VAL A 205 11.33 3.23 10.19
CA VAL A 205 10.13 2.57 10.70
C VAL A 205 9.82 1.34 9.86
N THR A 206 10.03 0.16 10.41
CA THR A 206 9.80 -1.11 9.71
C THR A 206 9.59 -2.27 10.71
N GLN A 207 9.26 -3.45 10.20
CA GLN A 207 9.23 -4.65 11.02
C GLN A 207 10.63 -4.97 11.53
N ASP A 208 10.69 -5.46 12.76
CA ASP A 208 11.94 -5.82 13.42
C ASP A 208 12.57 -7.07 12.76
N SER A 209 13.85 -6.98 12.45
CA SER A 209 14.66 -8.09 12.00
C SER A 209 16.14 -7.89 12.34
N ALA A 210 16.88 -8.99 12.39
CA ALA A 210 18.34 -8.93 12.60
C ALA A 210 19.04 -8.11 11.51
N GLU A 211 18.58 -8.18 10.26
CA GLU A 211 19.10 -7.41 9.14
C GLU A 211 18.94 -5.90 9.37
N VAL A 212 17.72 -5.47 9.76
CA VAL A 212 17.43 -4.05 10.07
C VAL A 212 18.32 -3.54 11.20
N ARG A 213 18.43 -4.30 12.29
CA ARG A 213 19.28 -3.91 13.44
C ARG A 213 20.75 -3.81 13.05
N GLY A 214 21.27 -4.80 12.33
CA GLY A 214 22.67 -4.80 11.86
C GLY A 214 22.96 -3.63 10.91
N TRP A 215 22.00 -3.24 10.08
CA TRP A 215 22.14 -2.08 9.22
C TRP A 215 22.18 -0.76 10.00
N ILE A 216 21.31 -0.60 11.00
CA ILE A 216 21.31 0.58 11.88
C ILE A 216 22.61 0.69 12.66
N GLU A 217 23.12 -0.42 13.21
CA GLU A 217 24.40 -0.45 13.92
C GLU A 217 25.59 -0.10 13.00
N ALA A 218 25.56 -0.59 11.76
CA ALA A 218 26.61 -0.28 10.78
C ALA A 218 26.63 1.21 10.40
N ILE A 219 25.46 1.85 10.25
CA ILE A 219 25.36 3.29 10.01
C ILE A 219 25.96 4.05 11.20
N ASN A 220 25.51 3.78 12.41
CA ASN A 220 25.95 4.48 13.63
C ASN A 220 27.42 4.23 13.97
N GLY A 221 27.99 3.10 13.50
CA GLY A 221 29.36 2.73 13.81
C GLY A 221 30.42 3.23 12.84
N ARG A 222 30.28 3.00 11.56
CA ARG A 222 31.36 3.21 10.59
C ARG A 222 30.94 3.75 9.22
N LEU A 223 29.70 3.51 8.79
CA LEU A 223 29.32 3.82 7.41
C LEU A 223 29.04 5.30 7.20
N MET A 224 28.39 5.95 8.16
CA MET A 224 27.97 7.35 8.05
C MET A 224 28.11 8.08 9.40
N PRO A 225 29.33 8.48 9.80
CA PRO A 225 29.58 9.01 11.15
C PRO A 225 28.85 10.32 11.47
N ALA A 226 28.36 11.03 10.46
CA ALA A 226 27.57 12.26 10.63
C ALA A 226 26.05 12.04 10.52
N LEU A 227 25.61 10.80 10.27
CA LEU A 227 24.21 10.40 10.25
C LEU A 227 23.91 9.56 11.51
N GLU A 228 22.99 10.04 12.33
CA GLU A 228 22.40 9.26 13.42
C GLU A 228 21.23 8.44 12.89
N ALA A 229 21.32 7.12 12.86
CA ALA A 229 20.21 6.26 12.47
C ALA A 229 19.48 5.71 13.71
N ARG A 230 18.13 5.72 13.66
CA ARG A 230 17.28 5.19 14.73
C ARG A 230 16.25 4.23 14.15
N PHE A 231 16.19 3.04 14.73
CA PHE A 231 15.14 2.06 14.43
C PHE A 231 13.91 2.31 15.31
N VAL A 232 12.73 2.20 14.69
CA VAL A 232 11.43 2.22 15.38
C VAL A 232 10.60 1.04 14.86
N PRO A 233 10.13 0.15 15.73
CA PRO A 233 9.25 -0.94 15.31
C PRO A 233 7.99 -0.40 14.63
N TRP A 234 7.64 -1.03 13.52
CA TRP A 234 6.49 -0.60 12.74
C TRP A 234 5.17 -0.86 13.48
N SER A 235 4.34 0.13 13.51
CA SER A 235 2.89 0.09 13.79
C SER A 235 2.25 1.30 13.10
N LEU A 236 0.93 1.33 12.99
CA LEU A 236 0.23 2.51 12.47
C LEU A 236 0.52 3.75 13.32
N GLN A 237 0.51 3.57 14.65
CA GLN A 237 0.79 4.65 15.59
C GLN A 237 2.24 5.14 15.48
N SER A 238 3.23 4.23 15.46
CA SER A 238 4.64 4.62 15.37
C SER A 238 4.97 5.27 14.03
N THR A 239 4.35 4.82 12.93
CA THR A 239 4.49 5.45 11.61
C THR A 239 3.93 6.88 11.62
N ARG A 240 2.74 7.09 12.19
CA ARG A 240 2.13 8.43 12.32
C ARG A 240 3.01 9.35 13.17
N ALA A 241 3.44 8.89 14.34
CA ALA A 241 4.32 9.68 15.21
C ALA A 241 5.66 10.02 14.53
N ALA A 242 6.24 9.10 13.75
CA ALA A 242 7.46 9.36 12.98
C ALA A 242 7.23 10.36 11.85
N LEU A 243 6.11 10.30 11.17
CA LEU A 243 5.72 11.29 10.16
C LEU A 243 5.58 12.69 10.77
N GLU A 244 4.91 12.80 11.92
CA GLU A 244 4.76 14.09 12.63
C GLU A 244 6.11 14.68 13.05
N GLY A 245 7.10 13.85 13.35
CA GLY A 245 8.41 14.24 13.84
C GLY A 245 9.51 14.42 12.78
N CYS A 246 9.22 14.29 11.49
CA CYS A 246 10.23 14.41 10.44
C CYS A 246 10.07 15.69 9.60
N ASP A 247 11.17 16.10 8.95
CA ASP A 247 11.18 17.17 7.96
C ASP A 247 10.96 16.61 6.54
N VAL A 248 11.63 15.50 6.22
CA VAL A 248 11.63 14.90 4.89
C VAL A 248 11.37 13.39 4.97
N VAL A 249 10.48 12.91 4.13
CA VAL A 249 10.21 11.47 3.96
C VAL A 249 10.99 10.94 2.75
N LEU A 250 11.86 9.97 2.99
CA LEU A 250 12.68 9.34 1.95
C LEU A 250 11.95 8.12 1.38
N ILE A 251 11.79 8.09 0.06
CA ILE A 251 11.13 6.99 -0.65
C ILE A 251 12.02 6.50 -1.81
N PRO A 252 13.25 6.05 -1.51
CA PRO A 252 14.11 5.46 -2.52
C PRO A 252 13.47 4.18 -3.08
N SER A 253 13.66 3.96 -4.37
CA SER A 253 13.22 2.77 -5.09
C SER A 253 14.05 2.59 -6.35
N ASP A 254 13.92 1.43 -7.00
CA ASP A 254 14.53 1.17 -8.29
C ASP A 254 13.41 1.08 -9.36
N PRO A 255 13.34 2.04 -10.30
CA PRO A 255 12.36 1.98 -11.39
C PRO A 255 12.55 0.81 -12.34
N SER A 256 13.74 0.20 -12.37
CA SER A 256 14.05 -0.97 -13.20
C SER A 256 13.67 -2.30 -12.56
N ASP A 257 13.37 -2.30 -11.25
CA ASP A 257 12.96 -3.52 -10.54
C ASP A 257 11.53 -3.93 -10.93
N PRO A 258 11.32 -5.10 -11.57
CA PRO A 258 9.99 -5.56 -11.96
C PRO A 258 9.00 -5.64 -10.81
N LEU A 259 9.48 -5.98 -9.60
CA LEU A 259 8.65 -6.04 -8.39
C LEU A 259 8.12 -4.66 -7.96
N LYS A 260 8.68 -3.57 -8.51
CA LYS A 260 8.26 -2.18 -8.24
C LYS A 260 7.51 -1.54 -9.40
N ALA A 261 7.51 -2.17 -10.55
CA ALA A 261 6.89 -1.61 -11.75
C ALA A 261 5.41 -1.21 -11.54
N GLY A 262 4.65 -2.03 -10.78
CA GLY A 262 3.24 -1.77 -10.45
C GLY A 262 2.99 -1.21 -9.05
N ALA A 263 4.02 -0.73 -8.34
CA ALA A 263 3.85 -0.22 -6.98
C ALA A 263 2.90 0.99 -6.94
N SER A 264 2.07 1.07 -5.90
CA SER A 264 1.19 2.22 -5.64
C SER A 264 1.93 3.43 -5.09
N ALA A 265 1.27 4.59 -5.10
CA ALA A 265 1.80 5.84 -4.57
C ALA A 265 1.60 6.02 -3.05
N ASN A 266 1.24 4.97 -2.30
CA ASN A 266 0.85 5.05 -0.89
C ASN A 266 1.79 5.88 -0.03
N ARG A 267 3.11 5.61 -0.09
CA ARG A 267 4.06 6.31 0.77
C ARG A 267 4.17 7.80 0.49
N ILE A 268 4.08 8.22 -0.79
CA ILE A 268 4.03 9.65 -1.15
C ILE A 268 2.73 10.25 -0.60
N ALA A 269 1.61 9.59 -0.82
CA ALA A 269 0.31 10.08 -0.40
C ALA A 269 0.18 10.14 1.14
N GLU A 270 0.69 9.14 1.87
CA GLU A 270 0.74 9.15 3.33
C GLU A 270 1.63 10.29 3.87
N ALA A 271 2.80 10.54 3.25
CA ALA A 271 3.67 11.64 3.62
C ALA A 271 2.99 13.00 3.42
N LEU A 272 2.35 13.21 2.27
CA LEU A 272 1.62 14.45 1.96
C LEU A 272 0.41 14.64 2.88
N ASN A 273 -0.36 13.58 3.15
CA ASN A 273 -1.47 13.63 4.10
C ASN A 273 -1.01 14.03 5.51
N ALA A 274 0.17 13.56 5.91
CA ALA A 274 0.81 13.94 7.17
C ALA A 274 1.47 15.32 7.13
N GLY A 275 1.31 16.10 6.06
CA GLY A 275 1.88 17.44 5.92
C GLY A 275 3.42 17.43 5.79
N ARG A 276 4.03 16.37 5.25
CA ARG A 276 5.48 16.21 5.14
C ARG A 276 5.94 16.13 3.69
N PHE A 277 7.17 16.56 3.43
CA PHE A 277 7.71 16.61 2.08
C PHE A 277 8.33 15.28 1.66
N PRO A 278 7.82 14.61 0.62
CA PRO A 278 8.42 13.38 0.10
C PRO A 278 9.53 13.67 -0.91
N VAL A 279 10.64 12.94 -0.74
CA VAL A 279 11.75 12.84 -1.69
C VAL A 279 11.79 11.40 -2.18
N ALA A 280 11.49 11.17 -3.45
CA ALA A 280 11.21 9.84 -3.99
C ALA A 280 11.94 9.55 -5.31
N SER A 281 12.26 8.28 -5.54
CA SER A 281 12.73 7.80 -6.84
C SER A 281 11.60 7.83 -7.90
N PRO A 282 11.92 7.95 -9.21
CA PRO A 282 10.95 8.21 -10.26
C PRO A 282 10.17 6.94 -10.68
N LEU A 283 9.42 6.35 -9.75
CA LEU A 283 8.45 5.32 -10.11
C LEU A 283 7.29 5.95 -10.89
N ARG A 284 6.74 5.21 -11.85
CA ARG A 284 5.68 5.71 -12.73
C ARG A 284 4.42 6.14 -11.96
N SER A 285 4.06 5.41 -10.89
CA SER A 285 2.94 5.77 -10.01
C SER A 285 3.18 7.05 -9.20
N TYR A 286 4.43 7.52 -9.08
CA TYR A 286 4.78 8.72 -8.36
C TYR A 286 4.74 9.98 -9.23
N LEU A 287 4.82 9.85 -10.56
CA LEU A 287 4.86 10.99 -11.49
C LEU A 287 3.65 11.93 -11.37
N PRO A 288 2.42 11.47 -11.07
CA PRO A 288 1.31 12.38 -10.81
C PRO A 288 1.52 13.33 -9.62
N PHE A 289 2.47 13.02 -8.73
CA PHE A 289 2.82 13.84 -7.58
C PHE A 289 4.07 14.71 -7.80
N ALA A 290 4.58 14.85 -9.03
CA ALA A 290 5.80 15.61 -9.31
C ALA A 290 5.72 17.09 -8.89
N GLU A 291 4.52 17.70 -8.93
CA GLU A 291 4.26 19.06 -8.45
C GLU A 291 4.07 19.15 -6.92
N ALA A 292 4.07 18.01 -6.22
CA ALA A 292 3.84 17.90 -4.79
C ALA A 292 5.04 17.30 -4.02
N ALA A 293 6.00 16.72 -4.73
CA ALA A 293 7.15 16.01 -4.19
C ALA A 293 8.42 16.37 -4.95
N TRP A 294 9.57 15.98 -4.44
CA TRP A 294 10.75 15.86 -5.27
C TRP A 294 10.81 14.45 -5.85
N ILE A 295 10.89 14.33 -7.17
CA ILE A 295 10.97 13.05 -7.88
C ILE A 295 12.27 13.02 -8.69
N GLY A 296 13.21 12.17 -8.31
CA GLY A 296 14.51 12.07 -8.95
C GLY A 296 15.32 10.87 -8.51
N THR A 297 16.50 10.68 -9.09
CA THR A 297 17.36 9.51 -8.82
C THR A 297 18.29 9.73 -7.63
N ALA A 298 18.81 10.95 -7.44
CA ALA A 298 19.72 11.29 -6.35
C ALA A 298 18.94 11.84 -5.15
N ILE A 299 18.76 11.03 -4.13
CA ILE A 299 17.97 11.40 -2.92
C ILE A 299 18.58 12.61 -2.21
N ALA A 300 19.93 12.72 -2.17
CA ALA A 300 20.62 13.84 -1.56
C ALA A 300 20.26 15.17 -2.22
N ASP A 301 20.14 15.21 -3.54
CA ASP A 301 19.76 16.42 -4.28
C ASP A 301 18.35 16.88 -3.90
N GLY A 302 17.43 15.94 -3.71
CA GLY A 302 16.07 16.24 -3.26
C GLY A 302 16.02 16.84 -1.86
N ILE A 303 16.83 16.33 -0.95
CA ILE A 303 16.93 16.88 0.41
C ILE A 303 17.54 18.28 0.36
N GLU A 304 18.66 18.49 -0.36
CA GLU A 304 19.30 19.81 -0.50
C GLU A 304 18.35 20.82 -1.15
N TRP A 305 17.63 20.40 -2.21
CA TRP A 305 16.63 21.24 -2.84
C TRP A 305 15.55 21.69 -1.85
N ALA A 306 15.02 20.76 -1.05
CA ALA A 306 14.01 21.06 -0.05
C ALA A 306 14.51 22.10 0.97
N LEU A 307 15.74 21.94 1.47
CA LEU A 307 16.35 22.84 2.44
C LEU A 307 16.64 24.25 1.90
N THR A 308 16.83 24.37 0.59
CA THR A 308 17.09 25.66 -0.07
C THR A 308 15.83 26.34 -0.57
N ASN A 309 14.67 25.65 -0.58
CA ASN A 309 13.40 26.15 -1.10
C ASN A 309 12.22 25.94 -0.13
N PRO A 310 12.30 26.37 1.15
CA PRO A 310 11.31 26.03 2.17
C PRO A 310 9.89 26.49 1.85
N ASP A 311 9.71 27.67 1.27
CA ASP A 311 8.39 28.20 0.91
C ASP A 311 7.75 27.38 -0.23
N GLU A 312 8.55 26.97 -1.23
CA GLU A 312 8.07 26.10 -2.30
C GLU A 312 7.75 24.70 -1.78
N VAL A 313 8.53 24.18 -0.82
CA VAL A 313 8.21 22.91 -0.15
C VAL A 313 6.83 22.95 0.50
N LEU A 314 6.54 24.00 1.28
CA LEU A 314 5.22 24.16 1.89
C LEU A 314 4.10 24.29 0.85
N SER A 315 4.36 25.01 -0.25
CA SER A 315 3.43 25.13 -1.37
C SER A 315 3.17 23.78 -2.02
N ARG A 316 4.21 22.97 -2.27
CA ARG A 316 4.12 21.63 -2.84
C ARG A 316 3.37 20.66 -1.93
N ILE A 317 3.63 20.66 -0.63
CA ILE A 317 2.87 19.84 0.34
C ILE A 317 1.38 20.15 0.24
N ARG A 318 0.99 21.45 0.26
CA ARG A 318 -0.42 21.84 0.15
C ARG A 318 -1.07 21.41 -1.15
N ARG A 319 -0.37 21.55 -2.30
CA ARG A 319 -0.85 20.99 -3.59
C ARG A 319 -1.06 19.48 -3.51
N GLY A 320 -0.11 18.77 -2.89
CA GLY A 320 -0.19 17.34 -2.69
C GLY A 320 -1.36 16.91 -1.79
N GLN A 321 -1.64 17.68 -0.75
CA GLN A 321 -2.80 17.47 0.12
C GLN A 321 -4.12 17.59 -0.64
N VAL A 322 -4.24 18.56 -1.53
CA VAL A 322 -5.40 18.68 -2.43
C VAL A 322 -5.54 17.44 -3.31
N LEU A 323 -4.45 17.00 -3.96
CA LEU A 323 -4.45 15.79 -4.78
C LEU A 323 -4.86 14.55 -3.98
N VAL A 324 -4.35 14.39 -2.76
CA VAL A 324 -4.71 13.27 -1.87
C VAL A 324 -6.20 13.31 -1.52
N ALA A 325 -6.72 14.47 -1.13
CA ALA A 325 -8.13 14.64 -0.78
C ALA A 325 -9.06 14.36 -1.98
N GLU A 326 -8.69 14.84 -3.17
CA GLU A 326 -9.49 14.69 -4.38
C GLU A 326 -9.45 13.29 -5.00
N ARG A 327 -8.36 12.54 -4.81
CA ARG A 327 -8.18 11.25 -5.49
C ARG A 327 -8.22 10.06 -4.57
N LEU A 328 -7.62 10.17 -3.36
CA LEU A 328 -7.26 9.03 -2.52
C LEU A 328 -7.96 9.02 -1.17
N ALA A 329 -8.87 9.96 -0.92
CA ALA A 329 -9.68 9.95 0.31
C ALA A 329 -10.45 8.62 0.44
N GLY A 330 -10.54 8.10 1.67
CA GLY A 330 -11.09 6.78 1.92
C GLY A 330 -12.54 6.61 1.46
N ASP A 331 -13.38 7.65 1.63
CA ASP A 331 -14.77 7.66 1.18
C ASP A 331 -14.89 7.66 -0.35
N ARG A 332 -14.00 8.37 -1.05
CA ARG A 332 -13.94 8.40 -2.51
C ARG A 332 -13.53 7.04 -3.08
N ILE A 333 -12.46 6.45 -2.55
CA ILE A 333 -11.99 5.12 -2.98
C ILE A 333 -13.05 4.05 -2.64
N GLY A 334 -13.64 4.12 -1.45
CA GLY A 334 -14.77 3.25 -1.08
C GLY A 334 -15.96 3.40 -2.03
N GLY A 335 -16.27 4.64 -2.44
CA GLY A 335 -17.31 4.92 -3.43
C GLY A 335 -17.02 4.25 -4.78
N GLN A 336 -15.80 4.38 -5.32
CA GLN A 336 -15.39 3.72 -6.57
C GLN A 336 -15.52 2.19 -6.49
N TRP A 337 -15.14 1.60 -5.37
CA TRP A 337 -15.34 0.17 -5.13
C TRP A 337 -16.82 -0.20 -5.20
N VAL A 338 -17.67 0.51 -4.47
CA VAL A 338 -19.10 0.19 -4.40
C VAL A 338 -19.79 0.38 -5.75
N ASP A 339 -19.41 1.40 -6.51
CA ASP A 339 -19.96 1.64 -7.85
C ASP A 339 -19.57 0.49 -8.81
N LEU A 340 -18.32 0.00 -8.75
CA LEU A 340 -17.88 -1.18 -9.50
C LEU A 340 -18.67 -2.42 -9.08
N LEU A 341 -18.78 -2.68 -7.78
CA LEU A 341 -19.47 -3.87 -7.25
C LEU A 341 -20.94 -3.88 -7.66
N HIS A 342 -21.65 -2.74 -7.56
CA HIS A 342 -23.02 -2.62 -8.00
C HIS A 342 -23.19 -2.80 -9.51
N GLY A 343 -22.29 -2.22 -10.31
CA GLY A 343 -22.29 -2.39 -11.76
C GLY A 343 -22.20 -3.86 -12.15
N LEU A 344 -21.24 -4.60 -11.57
CA LEU A 344 -21.04 -6.02 -11.85
C LEU A 344 -22.22 -6.89 -11.39
N ALA A 345 -22.77 -6.66 -10.20
CA ALA A 345 -23.91 -7.42 -9.69
C ALA A 345 -25.17 -7.23 -10.55
N ASN A 346 -25.36 -6.03 -11.11
CA ASN A 346 -26.52 -5.72 -11.97
C ASN A 346 -26.31 -6.08 -13.46
N GLY A 347 -25.14 -6.65 -13.82
CA GLY A 347 -24.87 -7.12 -15.19
C GLY A 347 -24.44 -6.04 -16.17
N ASN A 348 -23.99 -4.89 -15.67
CA ASN A 348 -23.44 -3.78 -16.47
C ASN A 348 -21.93 -3.89 -16.68
#